data_398b2daaf1caa0ac3604ec2b4f2c509e
#
_entry.id   398b2daaf1caa0ac3604ec2b4f2c509e
#
_cell.length_a   1.000
_cell.length_b   1.000
_cell.length_c   1.000
_cell.angle_alpha   90.00
_cell.angle_beta   90.00
_cell.angle_gamma   90.00
#
_symmetry.space_group_name_H-M   'P 1'
#
loop_
_entity.id
_entity.type
_entity.pdbx_description
1 polymer ?
#
loop_
_entity_poly.entity_id
_entity_poly.type
_entity_poly.pdbx_seq_one_letter_code
_entity_poly.pdbx_strand_id
1 'polypeptide(L)'
;MNLYEAPSKYEKVISVNGDNSEQVRLVINSFRGKEYLHLRKYYQDFDEEWKPSKDGIAMAIDFDNTRGLFEGLVEIISLAESREILEEHFSDLINHSYQPKNTSWQIPKISV
;
A
#
# COMPACT_ATOMS: atom_id res chain seq x y z
N MET A 1 -6.61 1.31 -21.37
CA MET A 1 -6.34 1.63 -19.94
C MET A 1 -5.12 0.89 -19.44
N ASN A 2 -4.23 1.60 -18.82
CA ASN A 2 -3.06 0.97 -18.19
C ASN A 2 -3.42 0.40 -16.82
N LEU A 3 -2.66 -0.58 -16.36
CA LEU A 3 -2.84 -1.22 -15.06
C LEU A 3 -2.96 -0.21 -13.93
N TYR A 4 -2.11 0.81 -13.90
CA TYR A 4 -2.10 1.78 -12.80
C TYR A 4 -3.29 2.75 -12.86
N GLU A 5 -4.03 2.80 -13.96
CA GLU A 5 -5.19 3.68 -14.12
C GLU A 5 -6.50 3.03 -13.68
N ALA A 6 -6.51 1.72 -13.46
CA ALA A 6 -7.72 1.03 -13.03
C ALA A 6 -8.18 1.56 -11.66
N PRO A 7 -9.49 1.65 -11.42
CA PRO A 7 -10.00 2.19 -10.15
C PRO A 7 -9.45 1.46 -8.95
N SER A 8 -9.04 2.21 -7.93
CA SER A 8 -8.50 1.64 -6.71
C SER A 8 -9.60 1.16 -5.77
N LYS A 9 -9.31 0.07 -5.05
CA LYS A 9 -10.16 -0.46 -4.00
C LYS A 9 -9.66 -0.05 -2.62
N TYR A 10 -8.39 0.32 -2.53
CA TYR A 10 -7.75 0.75 -1.30
C TYR A 10 -6.61 1.69 -1.65
N GLU A 11 -6.46 2.75 -0.87
CA GLU A 11 -5.35 3.68 -1.01
C GLU A 11 -4.88 4.14 0.36
N LYS A 12 -3.56 4.24 0.51
CA LYS A 12 -2.96 4.82 1.70
C LYS A 12 -1.81 5.72 1.27
N VAL A 13 -1.85 6.97 1.70
CA VAL A 13 -0.74 7.89 1.46
C VAL A 13 0.42 7.50 2.35
N ILE A 14 1.58 7.21 1.74
CA ILE A 14 2.79 6.83 2.46
C ILE A 14 3.66 8.06 2.70
N SER A 15 3.82 8.90 1.69
CA SER A 15 4.61 10.12 1.83
C SER A 15 4.07 11.23 0.95
N VAL A 16 4.38 12.47 1.34
CA VAL A 16 3.99 13.68 0.61
C VAL A 16 5.26 14.49 0.43
N ASN A 17 5.49 15.03 -0.77
CA ASN A 17 6.65 15.88 -0.97
C ASN A 17 6.43 17.28 -0.38
N GLY A 18 7.50 18.09 -0.33
CA GLY A 18 7.51 19.33 0.41
C GLY A 18 6.50 20.39 -0.03
N ASP A 19 6.07 20.39 -1.29
CA ASP A 19 5.11 21.36 -1.82
C ASP A 19 3.70 20.78 -1.93
N ASN A 20 3.47 19.57 -1.46
CA ASN A 20 2.19 18.86 -1.50
C ASN A 20 1.65 18.59 -2.92
N SER A 21 2.50 18.64 -3.95
CA SER A 21 2.06 18.38 -5.32
C SER A 21 2.24 16.94 -5.76
N GLU A 22 2.98 16.14 -4.97
CA GLU A 22 3.20 14.73 -5.25
C GLU A 22 3.04 13.90 -3.98
N GLN A 23 2.56 12.67 -4.15
CA GLN A 23 2.43 11.70 -3.06
C GLN A 23 2.95 10.36 -3.53
N VAL A 24 3.40 9.54 -2.57
CA VAL A 24 3.59 8.12 -2.79
C VAL A 24 2.47 7.40 -2.06
N ARG A 25 1.74 6.56 -2.76
CA ARG A 25 0.61 5.82 -2.20
C ARG A 25 0.80 4.32 -2.34
N LEU A 26 0.31 3.61 -1.34
CA LEU A 26 0.11 2.17 -1.39
C LEU A 26 -1.32 1.95 -1.87
N VAL A 27 -1.51 1.19 -2.95
CA VAL A 27 -2.80 1.08 -3.63
C VAL A 27 -3.10 -0.37 -3.96
N ILE A 28 -4.37 -0.75 -3.86
CA ILE A 28 -4.85 -2.02 -4.39
C ILE A 28 -5.88 -1.71 -5.47
N ASN A 29 -5.73 -2.30 -6.63
CA ASN A 29 -6.73 -2.21 -7.69
C ASN A 29 -6.94 -3.57 -8.35
N SER A 30 -7.97 -3.62 -9.18
CA SER A 30 -8.30 -4.80 -9.98
C SER A 30 -8.13 -4.46 -11.45
N PHE A 31 -7.45 -5.31 -12.20
CA PHE A 31 -7.22 -5.10 -13.61
C PHE A 31 -7.23 -6.44 -14.34
N ARG A 32 -8.14 -6.58 -15.31
CA ARG A 32 -8.28 -7.81 -16.09
C ARG A 32 -8.45 -9.07 -15.24
N GLY A 33 -9.25 -8.96 -14.19
CA GLY A 33 -9.57 -10.09 -13.32
C GLY A 33 -8.53 -10.43 -12.28
N LYS A 34 -7.49 -9.62 -12.13
CA LYS A 34 -6.45 -9.82 -11.10
C LYS A 34 -6.37 -8.62 -10.19
N GLU A 35 -6.03 -8.88 -8.95
CA GLU A 35 -5.80 -7.84 -7.94
C GLU A 35 -4.30 -7.55 -7.85
N TYR A 36 -3.96 -6.26 -7.77
CA TYR A 36 -2.58 -5.81 -7.74
C TYR A 36 -2.32 -4.89 -6.55
N LEU A 37 -1.14 -5.04 -5.98
CA LEU A 37 -0.60 -4.13 -4.98
C LEU A 37 0.38 -3.21 -5.69
N HIS A 38 0.21 -1.90 -5.48
CA HIS A 38 1.08 -0.88 -6.07
C HIS A 38 1.74 -0.04 -5.00
N LEU A 39 2.97 0.37 -5.25
CA LEU A 39 3.61 1.50 -4.59
C LEU A 39 3.90 2.50 -5.71
N ARG A 40 3.20 3.65 -5.69
CA ARG A 40 3.15 4.50 -6.88
C ARG A 40 3.11 5.97 -6.52
N LYS A 41 3.78 6.79 -7.38
CA LYS A 41 3.67 8.24 -7.31
C LYS A 41 2.33 8.69 -7.87
N TYR A 42 1.71 9.62 -7.15
CA TYR A 42 0.53 10.34 -7.58
C TYR A 42 0.88 11.81 -7.72
N TYR A 43 0.25 12.47 -8.66
CA TYR A 43 0.42 13.90 -8.90
C TYR A 43 -0.95 14.59 -8.93
N GLN A 44 -0.92 15.87 -8.69
CA GLN A 44 -2.13 16.69 -8.76
C GLN A 44 -2.19 17.37 -10.12
N ASP A 45 -3.31 17.22 -10.82
CA ASP A 45 -3.50 17.82 -12.14
C ASP A 45 -3.97 19.27 -12.02
N PHE A 46 -4.29 19.90 -13.16
CA PHE A 46 -4.75 21.29 -13.19
C PHE A 46 -6.08 21.50 -12.47
N ASP A 47 -6.91 20.47 -12.38
CA ASP A 47 -8.18 20.53 -11.66
C ASP A 47 -8.03 20.19 -10.17
N GLU A 48 -6.80 20.12 -9.70
CA GLU A 48 -6.45 19.75 -8.32
C GLU A 48 -6.90 18.34 -7.95
N GLU A 49 -7.08 17.47 -8.95
CA GLU A 49 -7.39 16.07 -8.73
C GLU A 49 -6.11 15.24 -8.68
N TRP A 50 -6.08 14.28 -7.76
CA TRP A 50 -4.95 13.37 -7.66
C TRP A 50 -5.06 12.24 -8.66
N LYS A 51 -4.00 12.02 -9.42
CA LYS A 51 -3.94 10.99 -10.44
C LYS A 51 -2.69 10.13 -10.32
N PRO A 52 -2.80 8.82 -10.60
CA PRO A 52 -1.62 7.97 -10.61
C PRO A 52 -0.72 8.30 -11.78
N SER A 53 0.59 8.30 -11.53
CA SER A 53 1.58 8.40 -12.58
C SER A 53 2.05 7.01 -13.00
N LYS A 54 2.85 6.93 -14.05
CA LYS A 54 3.49 5.68 -14.45
C LYS A 54 4.68 5.32 -13.56
N ASP A 55 5.08 6.21 -12.66
CA ASP A 55 6.23 6.00 -11.79
C ASP A 55 5.81 5.21 -10.55
N GLY A 56 6.05 3.92 -10.62
CA GLY A 56 5.70 3.03 -9.52
C GLY A 56 5.90 1.59 -9.92
N ILE A 57 5.64 0.72 -8.96
CA ILE A 57 5.72 -0.73 -9.16
C ILE A 57 4.38 -1.36 -8.81
N ALA A 58 4.09 -2.46 -9.49
CA ALA A 58 2.90 -3.25 -9.24
C ALA A 58 3.28 -4.72 -9.16
N MET A 59 2.64 -5.44 -8.27
CA MET A 59 2.80 -6.88 -8.14
C MET A 59 1.45 -7.50 -7.81
N ALA A 60 1.28 -8.76 -8.19
CA ALA A 60 0.06 -9.47 -7.82
C ALA A 60 -0.06 -9.49 -6.29
N ILE A 61 -1.28 -9.27 -5.78
CA ILE A 61 -1.48 -9.35 -4.34
C ILE A 61 -1.71 -10.81 -3.96
N ASP A 62 -0.70 -11.39 -3.32
CA ASP A 62 -0.76 -12.73 -2.75
C ASP A 62 0.03 -12.75 -1.45
N PHE A 63 -0.05 -13.87 -0.75
CA PHE A 63 0.61 -13.98 0.55
C PHE A 63 2.13 -13.82 0.43
N ASP A 64 2.74 -14.46 -0.55
CA ASP A 64 4.20 -14.45 -0.69
C ASP A 64 4.73 -13.05 -0.98
N ASN A 65 4.12 -12.33 -1.91
CA ASN A 65 4.54 -10.97 -2.26
C ASN A 65 4.33 -10.02 -1.10
N THR A 66 3.18 -10.10 -0.43
CA THR A 66 2.86 -9.23 0.71
C THR A 66 3.78 -9.53 1.89
N ARG A 67 4.04 -10.80 2.14
CA ARG A 67 4.97 -11.23 3.19
C ARG A 67 6.38 -10.73 2.92
N GLY A 68 6.86 -10.87 1.67
CA GLY A 68 8.18 -10.39 1.30
C GLY A 68 8.35 -8.90 1.53
N LEU A 69 7.33 -8.11 1.14
CA LEU A 69 7.33 -6.67 1.37
C LEU A 69 7.36 -6.35 2.86
N PHE A 70 6.51 -7.00 3.64
CA PHE A 70 6.44 -6.78 5.08
C PHE A 70 7.75 -7.16 5.79
N GLU A 71 8.31 -8.32 5.44
CA GLU A 71 9.59 -8.75 6.00
C GLU A 71 10.70 -7.73 5.71
N GLY A 72 10.78 -7.26 4.46
CA GLY A 72 11.78 -6.28 4.09
C GLY A 72 11.64 -4.97 4.86
N LEU A 73 10.41 -4.50 5.05
CA LEU A 73 10.16 -3.28 5.83
C LEU A 73 10.54 -3.46 7.30
N VAL A 74 10.25 -4.62 7.89
CA VAL A 74 10.64 -4.91 9.27
C VAL A 74 12.16 -4.96 9.40
N GLU A 75 12.85 -5.59 8.45
CA GLU A 75 14.31 -5.65 8.45
C GLU A 75 14.92 -4.25 8.37
N ILE A 76 14.38 -3.40 7.50
CA ILE A 76 14.86 -2.02 7.35
C ILE A 76 14.69 -1.23 8.65
N ILE A 77 13.50 -1.28 9.26
CA ILE A 77 13.25 -0.52 10.47
C ILE A 77 14.05 -1.05 11.66
N SER A 78 14.38 -2.35 11.66
CA SER A 78 15.19 -2.93 12.72
C SER A 78 16.63 -2.44 12.75
N LEU A 79 17.09 -1.79 11.67
CA LEU A 79 18.41 -1.18 11.65
C LEU A 79 18.50 0.06 12.56
N ALA A 80 17.37 0.67 12.88
CA ALA A 80 17.32 1.93 13.62
C ALA A 80 16.65 1.82 14.99
N GLU A 81 15.82 0.79 15.22
CA GLU A 81 15.00 0.72 16.42
C GLU A 81 15.26 -0.54 17.24
N SER A 82 15.04 -0.45 18.56
CA SER A 82 15.18 -1.60 19.45
C SER A 82 14.02 -2.59 19.26
N ARG A 83 14.28 -3.85 19.62
CA ARG A 83 13.26 -4.90 19.54
C ARG A 83 12.03 -4.59 20.38
N GLU A 84 12.22 -4.06 21.59
CA GLU A 84 11.10 -3.73 22.48
C GLU A 84 10.19 -2.69 21.87
N ILE A 85 10.77 -1.66 21.26
CA ILE A 85 9.99 -0.60 20.59
C ILE A 85 9.22 -1.19 19.41
N LEU A 86 9.85 -2.05 18.61
CA LEU A 86 9.20 -2.65 17.45
C LEU A 86 8.05 -3.57 17.86
N GLU A 87 8.25 -4.40 18.88
CA GLU A 87 7.21 -5.32 19.35
C GLU A 87 6.02 -4.53 19.89
N GLU A 88 6.25 -3.52 20.70
CA GLU A 88 5.19 -2.68 21.25
C GLU A 88 4.42 -1.98 20.14
N HIS A 89 5.14 -1.35 19.21
CA HIS A 89 4.52 -0.58 18.13
C HIS A 89 3.72 -1.46 17.17
N PHE A 90 4.25 -2.61 16.79
CA PHE A 90 3.56 -3.52 15.88
C PHE A 90 2.36 -4.20 16.54
N SER A 91 2.42 -4.46 17.85
CA SER A 91 1.24 -4.95 18.57
C SER A 91 0.10 -3.94 18.50
N ASP A 92 0.40 -2.66 18.72
CA ASP A 92 -0.59 -1.60 18.62
C ASP A 92 -1.16 -1.48 17.21
N LEU A 93 -0.30 -1.56 16.19
CA LEU A 93 -0.74 -1.51 14.79
C LEU A 93 -1.68 -2.66 14.46
N ILE A 94 -1.39 -3.86 14.88
CA ILE A 94 -2.27 -5.02 14.66
C ILE A 94 -3.63 -4.78 15.32
N ASN A 95 -3.62 -4.32 16.57
CA ASN A 95 -4.86 -4.10 17.32
C ASN A 95 -5.74 -3.02 16.70
N HIS A 96 -5.14 -1.98 16.11
CA HIS A 96 -5.88 -0.85 15.54
C HIS A 96 -6.16 -1.02 14.05
N SER A 97 -5.35 -1.79 13.32
CA SER A 97 -5.41 -1.85 11.86
C SER A 97 -5.99 -3.13 11.31
N TYR A 98 -6.09 -4.18 12.13
CA TYR A 98 -6.64 -5.45 11.66
C TYR A 98 -8.08 -5.28 11.19
N GLN A 99 -8.36 -5.79 9.99
CA GLN A 99 -9.69 -5.70 9.40
C GLN A 99 -10.39 -7.06 9.53
N PRO A 100 -11.62 -7.07 10.06
CA PRO A 100 -12.43 -8.29 10.06
C PRO A 100 -12.70 -8.77 8.64
N LYS A 101 -12.93 -10.06 8.47
CA LYS A 101 -13.15 -10.68 7.15
C LYS A 101 -14.32 -10.09 6.37
N ASN A 102 -15.28 -9.44 7.02
CA ASN A 102 -16.46 -8.87 6.39
C ASN A 102 -16.39 -7.35 6.32
N THR A 103 -15.26 -6.81 5.90
CA THR A 103 -15.11 -5.36 5.73
C THR A 103 -15.73 -4.90 4.42
N SER A 104 -16.07 -3.60 4.36
CA SER A 104 -16.75 -3.02 3.20
C SER A 104 -15.88 -2.88 1.95
N TRP A 105 -14.55 -2.91 2.06
CA TRP A 105 -13.68 -2.76 0.90
C TRP A 105 -13.30 -4.09 0.22
N GLN A 106 -13.69 -5.19 0.80
CA GLN A 106 -13.77 -6.48 0.13
C GLN A 106 -12.52 -6.87 -0.68
N ILE A 107 -11.35 -6.75 -0.10
CA ILE A 107 -10.13 -7.23 -0.73
C ILE A 107 -10.18 -8.76 -0.74
N PRO A 108 -9.78 -9.42 -1.86
CA PRO A 108 -9.71 -10.87 -1.89
C PRO A 108 -8.80 -11.41 -0.79
N LYS A 109 -9.18 -12.57 -0.25
CA LYS A 109 -8.35 -13.23 0.75
C LYS A 109 -6.99 -13.57 0.16
N ILE A 110 -5.93 -13.20 0.85
CA ILE A 110 -4.57 -13.52 0.43
C ILE A 110 -4.31 -15.00 0.70
N SER A 111 -4.01 -15.75 -0.37
CA SER A 111 -3.72 -17.18 -0.26
C SER A 111 -2.32 -17.43 0.29
N VAL A 112 -2.22 -18.45 1.12
CA VAL A 112 -0.94 -18.89 1.69
C VAL A 112 -0.34 -19.99 0.85
#